data_8ffe49db5cb19ca2be001ed948f0e03b
#
_entry.id   8ffe49db5cb19ca2be001ed948f0e03b
#
_cell.length_a   1.000
_cell.length_b   1.000
_cell.length_c   1.000
_cell.angle_alpha   90.00
_cell.angle_beta   90.00
_cell.angle_gamma   90.00
#
_symmetry.space_group_name_H-M   'P 1'
#
loop_
_entity.id
_entity.type
_entity.pdbx_description
1 polymer ?
#
loop_
_entity_poly.entity_id
_entity_poly.type
_entity_poly.pdbx_seq_one_letter_code
_entity_poly.pdbx_strand_id
1 'polypeptide(L)'
;MNFNQLKLKIKIFFLLLFRRIKRISSSIEMNSSGHESKNVLLILPFDESMFRVSAYSLRHLDVFSSSNFFFVISESNKDVFYRTKGETFFVEVSQRGELINGSKLLGFLNKYNFDMIVNFNINFNLNLSKIISRCNAPYKVGFKSDYSDIFYNFQLDLSKSGTIEKGFLRVKQLISSI
;
A
#
# COMPACT_ATOMS: atom_id res chain seq x y z
N MET A 1 -27.00 5.68 3.56
CA MET A 1 -25.94 5.02 2.74
C MET A 1 -25.82 5.81 1.44
N ASN A 2 -24.64 6.33 1.12
CA ASN A 2 -24.43 7.17 -0.07
C ASN A 2 -24.47 6.26 -1.32
N PHE A 3 -25.06 6.74 -2.42
CA PHE A 3 -25.20 6.01 -3.69
C PHE A 3 -23.85 5.46 -4.23
N ASN A 4 -22.77 6.20 -4.03
CA ASN A 4 -21.43 5.76 -4.41
C ASN A 4 -20.93 4.58 -3.57
N GLN A 5 -21.26 4.53 -2.28
CA GLN A 5 -20.93 3.40 -1.40
C GLN A 5 -21.69 2.14 -1.80
N LEU A 6 -22.97 2.29 -2.18
CA LEU A 6 -23.78 1.16 -2.66
C LEU A 6 -23.20 0.59 -3.96
N LYS A 7 -22.87 1.44 -4.94
CA LYS A 7 -22.22 1.01 -6.19
C LYS A 7 -20.90 0.28 -5.93
N LEU A 8 -20.08 0.78 -5.01
CA LEU A 8 -18.81 0.16 -4.65
C LEU A 8 -19.05 -1.22 -4.02
N LYS A 9 -20.00 -1.33 -3.10
CA LYS A 9 -20.38 -2.60 -2.46
C LYS A 9 -20.82 -3.65 -3.48
N ILE A 10 -21.69 -3.27 -4.40
CA ILE A 10 -22.17 -4.15 -5.48
C ILE A 10 -20.98 -4.59 -6.37
N LYS A 11 -20.11 -3.66 -6.75
CA LYS A 11 -18.93 -3.96 -7.58
C LYS A 11 -18.00 -4.95 -6.90
N ILE A 12 -17.73 -4.79 -5.61
CA ILE A 12 -16.89 -5.70 -4.83
C ILE A 12 -17.55 -7.07 -4.71
N PHE A 13 -18.87 -7.13 -4.46
CA PHE A 13 -19.61 -8.38 -4.40
C PHE A 13 -19.46 -9.18 -5.72
N PHE A 14 -19.66 -8.55 -6.86
CA PHE A 14 -19.48 -9.23 -8.15
C PHE A 14 -18.03 -9.67 -8.40
N LEU A 15 -17.04 -8.87 -7.97
CA LEU A 15 -15.62 -9.27 -8.10
C LEU A 15 -15.28 -10.51 -7.26
N LEU A 16 -15.88 -10.65 -6.07
CA LEU A 16 -15.74 -11.85 -5.23
C LEU A 16 -16.51 -13.04 -5.84
N LEU A 17 -17.75 -12.83 -6.28
CA LEU A 17 -18.60 -13.87 -6.88
C LEU A 17 -17.94 -14.49 -8.11
N PHE A 18 -17.38 -13.67 -9.00
CA PHE A 18 -16.67 -14.14 -10.19
C PHE A 18 -15.21 -14.50 -9.95
N ARG A 19 -14.77 -14.63 -8.67
CA ARG A 19 -13.40 -15.00 -8.27
C ARG A 19 -12.31 -14.11 -8.89
N ARG A 20 -12.65 -12.86 -9.28
CA ARG A 20 -11.69 -11.89 -9.80
C ARG A 20 -10.80 -11.29 -8.74
N ILE A 21 -11.22 -11.37 -7.48
CA ILE A 21 -10.44 -11.10 -6.26
C ILE A 21 -10.68 -12.27 -5.30
N LYS A 22 -9.64 -12.60 -4.51
CA LYS A 22 -9.75 -13.56 -3.41
C LYS A 22 -9.56 -12.81 -2.11
N ARG A 23 -10.26 -13.21 -1.06
CA ARG A 23 -9.97 -12.72 0.29
C ARG A 23 -8.58 -13.20 0.69
N ILE A 24 -7.82 -12.32 1.30
CA ILE A 24 -6.51 -12.68 1.84
C ILE A 24 -6.73 -13.58 3.06
N SER A 25 -5.99 -14.68 3.13
CA SER A 25 -5.96 -15.54 4.30
C SER A 25 -5.34 -14.78 5.48
N SER A 26 -5.98 -14.85 6.65
CA SER A 26 -5.50 -14.19 7.87
C SER A 26 -4.38 -14.95 8.60
N SER A 27 -4.00 -16.13 8.13
CA SER A 27 -2.91 -16.89 8.74
C SER A 27 -1.56 -16.28 8.38
N ILE A 28 -0.94 -15.61 9.33
CA ILE A 28 0.39 -15.04 9.22
C ILE A 28 1.30 -15.88 10.10
N GLU A 29 2.16 -16.67 9.48
CA GLU A 29 3.29 -17.29 10.16
C GLU A 29 4.46 -16.32 10.08
N MET A 30 4.79 -15.69 11.21
CA MET A 30 5.99 -14.89 11.34
C MET A 30 7.18 -15.83 11.54
N ASN A 31 7.75 -16.29 10.44
CA ASN A 31 9.01 -17.01 10.50
C ASN A 31 10.15 -16.01 10.66
N SER A 32 10.73 -15.97 11.85
CA SER A 32 11.94 -15.19 12.19
C SER A 32 13.22 -15.86 11.64
N SER A 33 13.17 -16.42 10.45
CA SER A 33 14.32 -17.09 9.85
C SER A 33 15.14 -16.12 9.02
N GLY A 34 16.30 -15.73 9.60
CA GLY A 34 17.47 -15.31 8.83
C GLY A 34 17.53 -13.83 8.45
N HIS A 35 18.73 -13.28 8.48
CA HIS A 35 19.13 -11.94 8.05
C HIS A 35 19.10 -11.75 6.50
N GLU A 36 18.10 -12.26 5.81
CA GLU A 36 17.94 -11.98 4.38
C GLU A 36 17.31 -10.59 4.21
N SER A 37 17.89 -9.79 3.30
CA SER A 37 17.33 -8.47 2.98
C SER A 37 15.95 -8.64 2.37
N LYS A 38 14.94 -8.00 2.99
CA LYS A 38 13.54 -8.10 2.56
C LYS A 38 13.23 -7.06 1.49
N ASN A 39 12.41 -7.44 0.52
CA ASN A 39 11.89 -6.54 -0.50
C ASN A 39 10.58 -5.91 0.00
N VAL A 40 10.60 -4.62 0.29
CA VAL A 40 9.45 -3.89 0.82
C VAL A 40 8.97 -2.86 -0.20
N LEU A 41 7.73 -3.01 -0.64
CA LEU A 41 7.06 -2.05 -1.51
C LEU A 41 6.27 -1.04 -0.68
N LEU A 42 6.56 0.24 -0.88
CA LEU A 42 5.86 1.37 -0.25
C LEU A 42 5.06 2.12 -1.31
N ILE A 43 3.74 2.06 -1.23
CA ILE A 43 2.83 2.82 -2.09
C ILE A 43 2.44 4.08 -1.34
N LEU A 44 3.06 5.21 -1.70
CA LEU A 44 2.85 6.48 -1.02
C LEU A 44 1.48 7.09 -1.39
N PRO A 45 0.93 7.97 -0.54
CA PRO A 45 -0.33 8.64 -0.84
C PRO A 45 -0.30 9.37 -2.17
N PHE A 46 -1.38 9.26 -2.93
CA PHE A 46 -1.52 9.97 -4.20
C PHE A 46 -1.90 11.44 -4.00
N ASP A 47 -2.56 11.76 -2.89
CA ASP A 47 -2.83 13.12 -2.46
C ASP A 47 -1.54 13.80 -1.99
N GLU A 48 -1.27 15.03 -2.48
CA GLU A 48 -0.01 15.73 -2.22
C GLU A 48 0.20 16.05 -0.74
N SER A 49 -0.86 16.46 -0.03
CA SER A 49 -0.77 16.82 1.38
C SER A 49 -0.40 15.60 2.24
N MET A 50 -1.06 14.47 2.00
CA MET A 50 -0.78 13.21 2.68
C MET A 50 0.57 12.62 2.26
N PHE A 51 0.96 12.82 1.00
CA PHE A 51 2.29 12.44 0.51
C PHE A 51 3.40 13.12 1.31
N ARG A 52 3.32 14.45 1.49
CA ARG A 52 4.31 15.22 2.26
C ARG A 52 4.43 14.72 3.71
N VAL A 53 3.30 14.45 4.37
CA VAL A 53 3.27 13.90 5.74
C VAL A 53 3.88 12.51 5.79
N SER A 54 3.54 11.63 4.85
CA SER A 54 4.10 10.27 4.79
C SER A 54 5.59 10.27 4.49
N ALA A 55 6.04 11.09 3.55
CA ALA A 55 7.46 11.24 3.20
C ALA A 55 8.28 11.73 4.40
N TYR A 56 7.74 12.68 5.17
CA TYR A 56 8.37 13.14 6.42
C TYR A 56 8.43 12.01 7.46
N SER A 57 7.35 11.28 7.67
CA SER A 57 7.27 10.19 8.65
C SER A 57 8.23 9.04 8.31
N LEU A 58 8.49 8.81 7.02
CA LEU A 58 9.39 7.75 6.54
C LEU A 58 10.86 8.19 6.44
N ARG A 59 11.20 9.41 6.88
CA ARG A 59 12.61 9.85 6.91
C ARG A 59 13.47 8.84 7.65
N HIS A 60 14.67 8.60 7.09
CA HIS A 60 15.66 7.68 7.65
C HIS A 60 15.20 6.21 7.77
N LEU A 61 14.16 5.79 7.06
CA LEU A 61 13.75 4.38 7.05
C LEU A 61 14.87 3.47 6.55
N ASP A 62 15.59 3.90 5.54
CA ASP A 62 16.72 3.22 4.89
C ASP A 62 17.99 3.15 5.76
N VAL A 63 18.08 3.93 6.83
CA VAL A 63 19.20 3.92 7.77
C VAL A 63 19.05 2.79 8.80
N PHE A 64 17.82 2.44 9.13
CA PHE A 64 17.48 1.51 10.21
C PHE A 64 17.05 0.12 9.73
N SER A 65 17.06 -0.14 8.44
CA SER A 65 16.63 -1.41 7.88
C SER A 65 17.61 -1.92 6.81
N SER A 66 17.89 -3.21 6.84
CA SER A 66 18.62 -3.93 5.78
C SER A 66 17.75 -4.24 4.55
N SER A 67 16.51 -3.79 4.55
CA SER A 67 15.53 -4.09 3.49
C SER A 67 15.80 -3.29 2.20
N ASN A 68 15.45 -3.89 1.08
CA ASN A 68 15.41 -3.21 -0.22
C ASN A 68 14.05 -2.53 -0.37
N PHE A 69 14.05 -1.23 -0.55
CA PHE A 69 12.82 -0.46 -0.70
C PHE A 69 12.47 -0.19 -2.17
N PHE A 70 11.21 -0.37 -2.48
CA PHE A 70 10.58 -0.01 -3.75
C PHE A 70 9.46 0.98 -3.49
N PHE A 71 9.30 1.94 -4.39
CA PHE A 71 8.32 3.00 -4.21
C PHE A 71 7.34 3.07 -5.37
N VAL A 72 6.06 3.27 -5.06
CA VAL A 72 5.04 3.67 -6.03
C VAL A 72 4.53 5.05 -5.63
N ILE A 73 4.64 6.00 -6.54
CA ILE A 73 4.38 7.43 -6.29
C ILE A 73 3.55 7.99 -7.44
N SER A 74 2.65 8.92 -7.13
CA SER A 74 1.96 9.68 -8.19
C SER A 74 2.94 10.53 -8.98
N GLU A 75 2.80 10.57 -10.30
CA GLU A 75 3.60 11.44 -11.18
C GLU A 75 3.56 12.91 -10.73
N SER A 76 2.41 13.36 -10.18
CA SER A 76 2.26 14.71 -9.64
C SER A 76 3.16 15.02 -8.44
N ASN A 77 3.66 14.00 -7.74
CA ASN A 77 4.53 14.14 -6.57
C ASN A 77 6.02 13.91 -6.90
N LYS A 78 6.36 13.73 -8.17
CA LYS A 78 7.71 13.38 -8.63
C LYS A 78 8.75 14.40 -8.19
N ASP A 79 8.47 15.69 -8.39
CA ASP A 79 9.41 16.78 -8.12
C ASP A 79 9.66 17.04 -6.63
N VAL A 80 8.79 16.50 -5.76
CA VAL A 80 8.90 16.64 -4.30
C VAL A 80 9.39 15.36 -3.62
N PHE A 81 9.68 14.32 -4.40
CA PHE A 81 10.21 13.06 -3.89
C PHE A 81 11.72 13.00 -4.03
N TYR A 82 12.41 13.08 -2.91
CA TYR A 82 13.88 13.00 -2.86
C TYR A 82 14.31 11.74 -2.10
N ARG A 83 14.61 10.68 -2.83
CA ARG A 83 15.24 9.47 -2.29
C ARG A 83 16.39 9.03 -3.19
N THR A 84 17.49 8.64 -2.57
CA THR A 84 18.71 8.20 -3.26
C THR A 84 18.81 6.69 -3.39
N LYS A 85 18.05 5.94 -2.58
CA LYS A 85 18.07 4.47 -2.57
C LYS A 85 16.68 3.92 -2.83
N GLY A 86 16.62 2.84 -3.61
CA GLY A 86 15.39 2.13 -3.96
C GLY A 86 14.90 2.44 -5.37
N GLU A 87 14.14 1.51 -5.92
CA GLU A 87 13.54 1.66 -7.24
C GLU A 87 12.16 2.33 -7.11
N THR A 88 11.89 3.31 -7.96
CA THR A 88 10.65 4.08 -7.93
C THR A 88 9.88 3.92 -9.22
N PHE A 89 8.60 3.60 -9.10
CA PHE A 89 7.65 3.57 -10.19
C PHE A 89 6.64 4.71 -10.05
N PHE A 90 6.54 5.53 -11.09
CA PHE A 90 5.60 6.63 -11.13
C PHE A 90 4.28 6.20 -11.77
N VAL A 91 3.18 6.55 -11.11
CA VAL A 91 1.82 6.25 -11.56
C VAL A 91 1.05 7.51 -11.92
N GLU A 92 0.28 7.41 -12.98
CA GLU A 92 -0.67 8.44 -13.37
C GLU A 92 -1.98 8.25 -12.61
N VAL A 93 -2.43 9.32 -11.96
CA VAL A 93 -3.66 9.32 -11.17
C VAL A 93 -4.57 10.44 -11.68
N SER A 94 -5.84 10.12 -11.90
CA SER A 94 -6.84 11.12 -12.31
C SER A 94 -7.13 12.10 -11.18
N GLN A 95 -7.77 13.23 -11.51
CA GLN A 95 -8.24 14.20 -10.51
C GLN A 95 -9.18 13.58 -9.44
N ARG A 96 -9.81 12.45 -9.75
CA ARG A 96 -10.67 11.69 -8.82
C ARG A 96 -9.90 10.67 -7.98
N GLY A 97 -8.57 10.64 -8.06
CA GLY A 97 -7.73 9.66 -7.36
C GLY A 97 -7.74 8.25 -7.98
N GLU A 98 -8.26 8.09 -9.20
CA GLU A 98 -8.27 6.79 -9.88
C GLU A 98 -6.96 6.54 -10.61
N LEU A 99 -6.43 5.33 -10.50
CA LEU A 99 -5.21 4.90 -11.16
C LEU A 99 -5.48 4.72 -12.68
N ILE A 100 -4.74 5.45 -13.51
CA ILE A 100 -4.92 5.43 -14.98
C ILE A 100 -4.10 4.29 -15.60
N ASN A 101 -2.83 4.15 -15.25
CA ASN A 101 -1.90 3.20 -15.85
C ASN A 101 -1.71 1.92 -15.02
N GLY A 102 -2.80 1.38 -14.46
CA GLY A 102 -2.75 0.21 -13.56
C GLY A 102 -2.14 -1.05 -14.16
N SER A 103 -2.23 -1.26 -15.48
CA SER A 103 -1.58 -2.39 -16.16
C SER A 103 -0.05 -2.26 -16.17
N LYS A 104 0.48 -1.05 -16.36
CA LYS A 104 1.92 -0.77 -16.28
C LYS A 104 2.43 -1.01 -14.86
N LEU A 105 1.68 -0.55 -13.84
CA LEU A 105 2.01 -0.81 -12.45
C LEU A 105 2.05 -2.30 -12.15
N LEU A 106 1.05 -3.07 -12.58
CA LEU A 106 1.05 -4.53 -12.39
C LEU A 106 2.26 -5.19 -13.06
N GLY A 107 2.62 -4.74 -14.27
CA GLY A 107 3.81 -5.22 -14.98
C GLY A 107 5.11 -4.92 -14.23
N PHE A 108 5.21 -3.76 -13.57
CA PHE A 108 6.34 -3.43 -12.70
C PHE A 108 6.37 -4.34 -11.46
N LEU A 109 5.24 -4.49 -10.77
CA LEU A 109 5.17 -5.29 -9.55
C LEU A 109 5.47 -6.77 -9.79
N ASN A 110 5.13 -7.32 -10.94
CA ASN A 110 5.41 -8.72 -11.29
C ASN A 110 6.90 -9.03 -11.59
N LYS A 111 7.75 -8.01 -11.65
CA LYS A 111 9.20 -8.21 -11.82
C LYS A 111 9.89 -8.62 -10.53
N TYR A 112 9.27 -8.39 -9.38
CA TYR A 112 9.86 -8.57 -8.07
C TYR A 112 9.01 -9.47 -7.19
N ASN A 113 9.68 -10.20 -6.30
CA ASN A 113 9.04 -10.87 -5.19
C ASN A 113 9.13 -9.95 -3.97
N PHE A 114 7.98 -9.51 -3.49
CA PHE A 114 7.90 -8.66 -2.30
C PHE A 114 7.58 -9.48 -1.07
N ASP A 115 8.27 -9.22 0.02
CA ASP A 115 7.96 -9.77 1.34
C ASP A 115 6.84 -8.96 2.00
N MET A 116 6.81 -7.66 1.75
CA MET A 116 5.80 -6.76 2.28
C MET A 116 5.37 -5.73 1.25
N ILE A 117 4.07 -5.48 1.20
CA ILE A 117 3.48 -4.35 0.45
C ILE A 117 2.74 -3.47 1.45
N VAL A 118 3.10 -2.20 1.50
CA VAL A 118 2.47 -1.20 2.38
C VAL A 118 1.77 -0.14 1.55
N ASN A 119 0.47 -0.02 1.70
CA ASN A 119 -0.31 1.04 1.07
C ASN A 119 -0.59 2.17 2.06
N PHE A 120 0.03 3.32 1.83
CA PHE A 120 -0.12 4.53 2.63
C PHE A 120 -1.31 5.40 2.22
N ASN A 121 -2.07 5.04 1.17
CA ASN A 121 -3.29 5.74 0.81
C ASN A 121 -4.37 5.47 1.87
N ILE A 122 -4.81 6.52 2.56
CA ILE A 122 -5.84 6.45 3.60
C ILE A 122 -7.20 6.17 2.97
N ASN A 123 -7.50 6.84 1.87
CA ASN A 123 -8.72 6.64 1.13
C ASN A 123 -8.68 5.33 0.35
N PHE A 124 -9.71 4.51 0.52
CA PHE A 124 -9.81 3.24 -0.18
C PHE A 124 -9.90 3.43 -1.69
N ASN A 125 -8.97 2.83 -2.42
CA ASN A 125 -8.94 2.81 -3.88
C ASN A 125 -9.07 1.36 -4.39
N LEU A 126 -10.22 1.03 -4.98
CA LEU A 126 -10.51 -0.32 -5.42
C LEU A 126 -9.54 -0.81 -6.51
N ASN A 127 -9.15 0.06 -7.45
CA ASN A 127 -8.28 -0.34 -8.56
C ASN A 127 -6.87 -0.67 -8.04
N LEU A 128 -6.34 0.15 -7.15
CA LEU A 128 -5.07 -0.10 -6.48
C LEU A 128 -5.13 -1.37 -5.61
N SER A 129 -6.17 -1.52 -4.80
CA SER A 129 -6.35 -2.70 -3.93
C SER A 129 -6.44 -4.00 -4.72
N LYS A 130 -7.09 -3.99 -5.90
CA LYS A 130 -7.11 -5.13 -6.83
C LYS A 130 -5.73 -5.48 -7.36
N ILE A 131 -4.89 -4.49 -7.66
CA ILE A 131 -3.51 -4.72 -8.10
C ILE A 131 -2.71 -5.34 -6.96
N ILE A 132 -2.77 -4.75 -5.77
CA ILE A 132 -2.10 -5.27 -4.56
C ILE A 132 -2.54 -6.71 -4.27
N SER A 133 -3.83 -7.03 -4.40
CA SER A 133 -4.33 -8.39 -4.13
C SER A 133 -3.75 -9.46 -5.08
N ARG A 134 -3.33 -9.06 -6.27
CA ARG A 134 -2.72 -9.97 -7.28
C ARG A 134 -1.23 -10.18 -7.06
N CYS A 135 -0.57 -9.32 -6.31
CA CYS A 135 0.86 -9.48 -6.00
C CYS A 135 1.04 -10.62 -5.00
N ASN A 136 2.08 -11.42 -5.24
CA ASN A 136 2.46 -12.50 -4.31
C ASN A 136 3.35 -11.90 -3.20
N ALA A 137 2.72 -11.36 -2.15
CA ALA A 137 3.42 -10.86 -0.97
C ALA A 137 2.71 -11.41 0.29
N PRO A 138 3.44 -12.01 1.23
CA PRO A 138 2.85 -12.55 2.46
C PRO A 138 2.24 -11.46 3.35
N TYR A 139 2.86 -10.27 3.38
CA TYR A 139 2.37 -9.16 4.19
C TYR A 139 1.83 -8.04 3.30
N LYS A 140 0.54 -7.76 3.43
CA LYS A 140 -0.15 -6.65 2.75
C LYS A 140 -0.77 -5.75 3.80
N VAL A 141 -0.15 -4.59 3.97
CA VAL A 141 -0.49 -3.60 4.99
C VAL A 141 -1.30 -2.47 4.38
N GLY A 142 -2.37 -2.06 5.03
CA GLY A 142 -3.17 -0.91 4.63
C GLY A 142 -3.94 -0.31 5.78
N PHE A 143 -4.67 0.77 5.52
CA PHE A 143 -5.53 1.38 6.53
C PHE A 143 -6.90 0.73 6.54
N LYS A 144 -7.49 0.67 7.75
CA LYS A 144 -8.81 0.10 7.98
C LYS A 144 -9.88 0.91 7.25
N SER A 145 -10.72 0.20 6.51
CA SER A 145 -11.89 0.71 5.80
C SER A 145 -12.96 -0.37 5.75
N ASP A 146 -14.16 -0.06 5.23
CA ASP A 146 -15.27 -1.03 5.09
C ASP A 146 -14.93 -2.27 4.26
N TYR A 147 -13.86 -2.21 3.46
CA TYR A 147 -13.50 -3.29 2.51
C TYR A 147 -12.04 -3.76 2.65
N SER A 148 -11.30 -3.22 3.61
CA SER A 148 -9.87 -3.48 3.75
C SER A 148 -9.53 -4.94 4.07
N ASP A 149 -10.40 -5.65 4.80
CA ASP A 149 -10.23 -7.09 5.15
C ASP A 149 -10.22 -8.03 3.95
N ILE A 150 -10.64 -7.56 2.79
CA ILE A 150 -10.58 -8.33 1.55
C ILE A 150 -9.16 -8.28 0.95
N PHE A 151 -8.45 -7.17 1.14
CA PHE A 151 -7.24 -6.82 0.41
C PHE A 151 -5.97 -6.76 1.26
N TYR A 152 -6.11 -6.63 2.59
CA TYR A 152 -4.98 -6.46 3.50
C TYR A 152 -5.11 -7.43 4.68
N ASN A 153 -4.02 -8.12 4.97
CA ASN A 153 -3.94 -8.99 6.16
C ASN A 153 -3.42 -8.26 7.40
N PHE A 154 -2.82 -7.07 7.21
CA PHE A 154 -2.53 -6.13 8.28
C PHE A 154 -3.28 -4.82 8.06
N GLN A 155 -4.00 -4.36 9.08
CA GLN A 155 -4.77 -3.13 8.99
C GLN A 155 -4.49 -2.22 10.17
N LEU A 156 -4.18 -0.97 9.86
CA LEU A 156 -4.02 0.08 10.86
C LEU A 156 -5.29 0.90 10.97
N ASP A 157 -5.81 0.98 12.17
CA ASP A 157 -6.98 1.80 12.49
C ASP A 157 -6.55 3.22 12.89
N LEU A 158 -6.74 4.17 11.98
CA LEU A 158 -6.40 5.57 12.20
C LEU A 158 -7.24 6.21 13.31
N SER A 159 -8.47 5.73 13.55
CA SER A 159 -9.31 6.26 14.63
C SER A 159 -8.67 6.08 16.01
N LYS A 160 -7.83 5.04 16.14
CA LYS A 160 -7.08 4.72 17.36
C LYS A 160 -5.70 5.38 17.43
N SER A 161 -5.21 5.99 16.33
CA SER A 161 -3.89 6.62 16.31
C SER A 161 -3.90 8.07 16.78
N GLY A 162 -5.04 8.73 16.76
CA GLY A 162 -5.23 10.13 17.11
C GLY A 162 -4.90 11.09 15.95
N THR A 163 -3.75 10.93 15.27
CA THR A 163 -3.39 11.72 14.09
C THR A 163 -2.89 10.82 12.97
N ILE A 164 -2.96 11.32 11.73
CA ILE A 164 -2.49 10.62 10.53
C ILE A 164 -0.98 10.37 10.62
N GLU A 165 -0.21 11.35 11.08
CA GLU A 165 1.24 11.24 11.27
C GLU A 165 1.60 10.08 12.20
N LYS A 166 0.90 9.95 13.34
CA LYS A 166 1.09 8.81 14.25
C LYS A 166 0.74 7.48 13.58
N GLY A 167 -0.26 7.48 12.70
CA GLY A 167 -0.57 6.31 11.87
C GLY A 167 0.61 5.93 10.98
N PHE A 168 1.18 6.87 10.25
CA PHE A 168 2.34 6.63 9.39
C PHE A 168 3.59 6.21 10.19
N LEU A 169 3.81 6.80 11.36
CA LEU A 169 4.91 6.39 12.25
C LEU A 169 4.76 4.95 12.76
N ARG A 170 3.55 4.50 13.07
CA ARG A 170 3.28 3.10 13.43
C ARG A 170 3.59 2.15 12.28
N VAL A 171 3.24 2.54 11.04
CA VAL A 171 3.63 1.77 9.85
C VAL A 171 5.14 1.68 9.73
N LYS A 172 5.86 2.80 9.92
CA LYS A 172 7.33 2.81 9.92
C LYS A 172 7.91 1.86 10.97
N GLN A 173 7.38 1.88 12.19
CA GLN A 173 7.80 0.96 13.25
C GLN A 173 7.58 -0.51 12.85
N LEU A 174 6.43 -0.83 12.25
CA LEU A 174 6.14 -2.17 11.74
C LEU A 174 7.17 -2.60 10.68
N ILE A 175 7.49 -1.74 9.72
CA ILE A 175 8.49 -2.03 8.68
C ILE A 175 9.87 -2.26 9.31
N SER A 176 10.24 -1.50 10.33
CA SER A 176 11.56 -1.61 10.99
C SER A 176 11.66 -2.82 11.92
N SER A 177 10.54 -3.47 12.28
CA SER A 177 10.52 -4.65 13.16
C SER A 177 10.56 -6.00 12.41
N ILE A 178 10.56 -5.95 11.09
CA ILE A 178 10.61 -7.10 10.19
C ILE A 178 11.99 -7.23 9.56
#